data_ef20490299641e3e53e2739379b4dfd6
#
_entry.id   ef20490299641e3e53e2739379b4dfd6
#
_cell.length_a   1.000
_cell.length_b   1.000
_cell.length_c   1.000
_cell.angle_alpha   90.00
_cell.angle_beta   90.00
_cell.angle_gamma   90.00
#
_symmetry.space_group_name_H-M   'P 1'
#
loop_
_entity.id
_entity.type
_entity.pdbx_description
1 polymer ?
#
loop_
_entity_poly.entity_id
_entity_poly.type
_entity_poly.pdbx_seq_one_letter_code
_entity_poly.pdbx_strand_id
1 'polypeptide(L)'
;MIVGIQNEILKIHSLGLLKKLLEDKTTRANIIWATDAYKDRGIKYERDQEIKVDLVTGLNSDVIKNRARKEMEHQAERTRQHAEVFTPLWICKMMNECTDEGWFADNEHPFQKHRIIKFREDKTWQKYVDSRLLEITCGEAPYLVSRYDVSNGESIPVSERIGILDRKLRVVSENAQTEEEWLEWTTRAFQSTYGYEFQGDNVLIARVNLLMTFEEYMEDRWRRKPSSKEYQSIANIISWNIWQMDGLTETIPYCKAEEELHQMTMFEFLNMETDDSKKKNEQPLCEIYNWRSGYRLKFCAMKERSTGTMKFDFIIGNPPYQDETTTNNRAGALYPFFYDAAKELAEKYMLISPARFLFNAGLTSKDWNKMMLEDPNLKIVYYNKNSAEVFS
;
A
#
# COMPACT_ATOMS: atom_id res chain seq x y z
N MET A 1 4.40 -24.57 -2.63
CA MET A 1 3.67 -24.70 -1.33
C MET A 1 2.75 -23.48 -1.23
N ILE A 2 1.49 -23.67 -0.83
CA ILE A 2 0.54 -22.54 -0.68
C ILE A 2 0.86 -21.77 0.61
N VAL A 3 1.01 -20.46 0.51
CA VAL A 3 1.26 -19.58 1.68
C VAL A 3 -0.01 -19.47 2.53
N GLY A 4 0.10 -19.81 3.81
CA GLY A 4 -0.99 -19.74 4.78
C GLY A 4 -0.88 -18.48 5.64
N ILE A 5 -1.49 -17.38 5.22
CA ILE A 5 -1.43 -16.10 5.95
C ILE A 5 -1.90 -16.22 7.42
N GLN A 6 -2.86 -17.11 7.69
CA GLN A 6 -3.31 -17.39 9.05
C GLN A 6 -2.18 -17.88 9.96
N ASN A 7 -1.36 -18.82 9.46
CA ASN A 7 -0.23 -19.37 10.22
C ASN A 7 0.84 -18.29 10.47
N GLU A 8 1.01 -17.37 9.54
CA GLU A 8 1.94 -16.26 9.69
C GLU A 8 1.45 -15.24 10.72
N ILE A 9 0.16 -14.92 10.73
CA ILE A 9 -0.46 -14.07 11.76
C ILE A 9 -0.27 -14.71 13.16
N LEU A 10 -0.49 -16.02 13.30
CA LEU A 10 -0.27 -16.74 14.55
C LEU A 10 1.20 -16.73 14.99
N LYS A 11 2.12 -16.90 14.04
CA LYS A 11 3.56 -16.78 14.29
C LYS A 11 3.93 -15.38 14.77
N ILE A 12 3.47 -14.33 14.09
CA ILE A 12 3.69 -12.93 14.45
C ILE A 12 3.09 -12.63 15.82
N HIS A 13 1.92 -13.20 16.14
CA HIS A 13 1.32 -13.11 17.46
C HIS A 13 2.21 -13.75 18.54
N SER A 14 2.75 -14.94 18.29
CA SER A 14 3.67 -15.62 19.23
C SER A 14 4.98 -14.84 19.46
N LEU A 15 5.42 -14.05 18.48
CA LEU A 15 6.56 -13.12 18.60
C LEU A 15 6.21 -11.81 19.32
N GLY A 16 4.95 -11.60 19.73
CA GLY A 16 4.48 -10.38 20.41
C GLY A 16 4.39 -9.14 19.49
N LEU A 17 4.37 -9.34 18.18
CA LEU A 17 4.42 -8.25 17.20
C LEU A 17 3.06 -7.87 16.59
N LEU A 18 2.04 -8.72 16.76
CA LEU A 18 0.74 -8.52 16.10
C LEU A 18 0.07 -7.21 16.50
N LYS A 19 0.14 -6.81 17.76
CA LYS A 19 -0.38 -5.51 18.23
C LYS A 19 0.26 -4.33 17.50
N LYS A 20 1.56 -4.40 17.21
CA LYS A 20 2.29 -3.36 16.48
C LYS A 20 1.86 -3.31 15.00
N LEU A 21 1.60 -4.46 14.38
CA LEU A 21 1.10 -4.49 13.00
C LEU A 21 -0.39 -4.12 12.87
N LEU A 22 -1.15 -4.16 13.96
CA LEU A 22 -2.53 -3.68 13.99
C LEU A 22 -2.62 -2.18 14.28
N GLU A 23 -1.59 -1.57 14.89
CA GLU A 23 -1.59 -0.15 15.26
C GLU A 23 -1.71 0.76 14.02
N ASP A 24 -2.70 1.65 14.05
CA ASP A 24 -2.75 2.83 13.17
C ASP A 24 -1.94 3.97 13.79
N LYS A 25 -1.00 4.52 13.02
CA LYS A 25 -0.05 5.53 13.52
C LYS A 25 -0.65 6.93 13.62
N THR A 26 -1.73 7.18 12.95
CA THR A 26 -2.47 8.45 13.01
C THR A 26 -3.31 8.52 14.28
N THR A 27 -4.17 7.54 14.49
CA THR A 27 -5.14 7.52 15.59
C THR A 27 -4.60 6.94 16.88
N ARG A 28 -3.52 6.14 16.84
CA ARG A 28 -3.00 5.34 17.96
C ARG A 28 -3.90 4.19 18.42
N ALA A 29 -5.05 4.03 17.78
CA ALA A 29 -5.93 2.88 17.89
C ALA A 29 -5.45 1.76 16.94
N ASN A 30 -6.24 0.70 16.76
CA ASN A 30 -5.97 -0.27 15.71
C ASN A 30 -6.57 0.18 14.37
N ILE A 31 -6.06 -0.38 13.28
CA ILE A 31 -6.73 -0.33 11.97
C ILE A 31 -8.12 -0.93 12.09
N ILE A 32 -9.07 -0.41 11.29
CA ILE A 32 -10.45 -0.86 11.28
C ILE A 32 -10.71 -1.80 10.10
N TRP A 33 -11.81 -2.56 10.13
CA TRP A 33 -12.12 -3.47 9.04
C TRP A 33 -12.29 -2.76 7.70
N ALA A 34 -13.01 -1.64 7.68
CA ALA A 34 -13.36 -0.85 6.50
C ALA A 34 -13.94 -1.67 5.33
N THR A 35 -14.61 -2.79 5.65
CA THR A 35 -15.26 -3.70 4.70
C THR A 35 -16.44 -4.39 5.37
N ASP A 36 -17.49 -4.67 4.60
CA ASP A 36 -18.65 -5.42 5.07
C ASP A 36 -18.49 -6.96 4.88
N ALA A 37 -17.33 -7.41 4.37
CA ALA A 37 -17.08 -8.82 4.08
C ALA A 37 -17.16 -9.75 5.31
N TYR A 38 -17.07 -9.18 6.50
CA TYR A 38 -17.06 -9.94 7.77
C TYR A 38 -18.25 -9.64 8.68
N LYS A 39 -19.20 -8.78 8.29
CA LYS A 39 -20.32 -8.32 9.12
C LYS A 39 -21.20 -9.46 9.68
N ASP A 40 -21.33 -10.57 8.95
CA ASP A 40 -22.12 -11.73 9.37
C ASP A 40 -21.51 -12.48 10.57
N ARG A 41 -20.27 -12.17 10.94
CA ARG A 41 -19.59 -12.68 12.15
C ARG A 41 -19.97 -11.92 13.42
N GLY A 42 -20.72 -10.82 13.30
CA GLY A 42 -21.28 -10.04 14.41
C GLY A 42 -20.72 -8.63 14.51
N ILE A 43 -21.24 -7.83 15.44
CA ILE A 43 -21.01 -6.40 15.59
C ILE A 43 -19.53 -5.97 15.67
N LYS A 44 -18.65 -6.82 16.19
CA LYS A 44 -17.22 -6.54 16.29
C LYS A 44 -16.49 -6.60 14.92
N TYR A 45 -17.16 -7.07 13.89
CA TYR A 45 -16.66 -7.22 12.53
C TYR A 45 -17.30 -6.23 11.54
N GLU A 46 -18.06 -5.25 12.05
CA GLU A 46 -18.59 -4.16 11.23
C GLU A 46 -17.45 -3.25 10.73
N ARG A 47 -17.69 -2.61 9.62
CA ARG A 47 -16.65 -1.85 8.86
C ARG A 47 -15.98 -0.71 9.65
N ASP A 48 -16.65 -0.13 10.65
CA ASP A 48 -16.12 0.94 11.49
C ASP A 48 -15.46 0.44 12.79
N GLN A 49 -15.42 -0.89 12.98
CA GLN A 49 -14.83 -1.51 14.17
C GLN A 49 -13.35 -1.80 13.99
N GLU A 50 -12.59 -1.69 15.09
CA GLU A 50 -11.18 -2.02 15.12
C GLU A 50 -10.92 -3.52 14.93
N ILE A 51 -9.86 -3.87 14.19
CA ILE A 51 -9.34 -5.23 14.13
C ILE A 51 -8.53 -5.49 15.41
N LYS A 52 -9.10 -6.28 16.34
CA LYS A 52 -8.46 -6.67 17.59
C LYS A 52 -7.78 -8.03 17.48
N VAL A 53 -6.75 -8.26 18.30
CA VAL A 53 -5.97 -9.50 18.28
C VAL A 53 -6.85 -10.74 18.43
N ASP A 54 -7.83 -10.71 19.33
CA ASP A 54 -8.75 -11.82 19.59
C ASP A 54 -9.70 -12.12 18.41
N LEU A 55 -9.89 -11.17 17.51
CA LEU A 55 -10.73 -11.33 16.31
C LEU A 55 -9.99 -12.01 15.13
N VAL A 56 -8.66 -12.16 15.22
CA VAL A 56 -7.82 -12.73 14.15
C VAL A 56 -6.88 -13.84 14.66
N THR A 57 -7.05 -14.26 15.93
CA THR A 57 -6.26 -15.33 16.57
C THR A 57 -7.14 -16.31 17.30
N GLY A 58 -6.57 -17.39 17.84
CA GLY A 58 -7.30 -18.41 18.57
C GLY A 58 -8.38 -19.09 17.72
N LEU A 59 -9.62 -19.08 18.18
CA LEU A 59 -10.77 -19.64 17.44
C LEU A 59 -11.12 -18.86 16.17
N ASN A 60 -10.62 -17.64 16.05
CA ASN A 60 -10.85 -16.75 14.91
C ASN A 60 -9.65 -16.71 13.95
N SER A 61 -8.69 -17.61 14.08
CA SER A 61 -7.46 -17.62 13.26
C SER A 61 -7.71 -17.84 11.76
N ASP A 62 -8.88 -18.34 11.38
CA ASP A 62 -9.30 -18.56 10.00
C ASP A 62 -9.99 -17.35 9.35
N VAL A 63 -10.22 -16.27 10.08
CA VAL A 63 -10.96 -15.10 9.61
C VAL A 63 -10.22 -14.41 8.47
N ILE A 64 -8.93 -14.10 8.67
CA ILE A 64 -8.12 -13.46 7.64
C ILE A 64 -7.55 -14.52 6.71
N LYS A 65 -7.88 -14.38 5.43
CA LYS A 65 -7.39 -15.24 4.35
C LYS A 65 -6.78 -14.37 3.27
N ASN A 66 -5.65 -14.78 2.70
CA ASN A 66 -5.16 -14.14 1.49
C ASN A 66 -6.15 -14.37 0.33
N ARG A 67 -6.06 -13.51 -0.66
CA ARG A 67 -7.02 -13.48 -1.77
C ARG A 67 -7.15 -14.82 -2.49
N ALA A 68 -6.03 -15.52 -2.71
CA ALA A 68 -6.01 -16.83 -3.35
C ALA A 68 -6.84 -17.90 -2.60
N ARG A 69 -7.09 -17.72 -1.31
CA ARG A 69 -7.88 -18.64 -0.48
C ARG A 69 -9.31 -18.18 -0.22
N LYS A 70 -9.66 -16.94 -0.59
CA LYS A 70 -11.05 -16.47 -0.50
C LYS A 70 -11.85 -17.21 -1.56
N GLU A 71 -12.97 -17.79 -1.17
CA GLU A 71 -13.86 -18.49 -2.10
C GLU A 71 -14.25 -17.60 -3.28
N MET A 72 -14.39 -18.16 -4.48
CA MET A 72 -14.68 -17.39 -5.69
C MET A 72 -15.95 -16.53 -5.57
N GLU A 73 -16.94 -16.98 -4.78
CA GLU A 73 -18.17 -16.20 -4.52
C GLU A 73 -17.85 -14.92 -3.74
N HIS A 74 -17.02 -14.98 -2.71
CA HIS A 74 -16.59 -13.81 -1.95
C HIS A 74 -15.67 -12.89 -2.76
N GLN A 75 -14.85 -13.45 -3.63
CA GLN A 75 -14.06 -12.63 -4.56
C GLN A 75 -14.94 -11.88 -5.55
N ALA A 76 -15.94 -12.56 -6.14
CA ALA A 76 -16.89 -11.94 -7.06
C ALA A 76 -17.72 -10.83 -6.37
N GLU A 77 -18.13 -11.04 -5.13
CA GLU A 77 -18.87 -10.05 -4.33
C GLU A 77 -17.99 -8.82 -4.01
N ARG A 78 -16.76 -9.02 -3.56
CA ARG A 78 -15.80 -7.93 -3.29
C ARG A 78 -15.48 -7.13 -4.55
N THR A 79 -15.26 -7.80 -5.67
CA THR A 79 -15.01 -7.14 -6.96
C THR A 79 -16.19 -6.26 -7.36
N ARG A 80 -17.42 -6.69 -7.08
CA ARG A 80 -18.64 -5.90 -7.37
C ARG A 80 -18.86 -4.75 -6.39
N GLN A 81 -18.63 -4.97 -5.09
CA GLN A 81 -18.98 -3.99 -4.05
C GLN A 81 -17.91 -2.94 -3.82
N HIS A 82 -16.63 -3.23 -4.09
CA HIS A 82 -15.51 -2.37 -3.73
C HIS A 82 -14.58 -2.05 -4.90
N ALA A 83 -14.96 -2.40 -6.14
CA ALA A 83 -14.13 -2.21 -7.34
C ALA A 83 -12.67 -2.76 -7.20
N GLU A 84 -12.48 -3.76 -6.34
CA GLU A 84 -11.19 -4.43 -6.17
C GLU A 84 -10.84 -5.23 -7.42
N VAL A 85 -10.01 -4.67 -8.28
CA VAL A 85 -9.46 -5.37 -9.43
C VAL A 85 -8.11 -5.97 -9.04
N PHE A 86 -8.03 -7.29 -9.15
CA PHE A 86 -6.81 -8.03 -8.90
C PHE A 86 -5.75 -7.79 -9.99
N THR A 87 -4.50 -7.54 -9.60
CA THR A 87 -3.41 -7.35 -10.57
C THR A 87 -2.57 -8.62 -10.71
N PRO A 88 -2.60 -9.29 -11.88
CA PRO A 88 -1.79 -10.48 -12.13
C PRO A 88 -0.30 -10.23 -11.97
N LEU A 89 0.45 -11.26 -11.56
CA LEU A 89 1.89 -11.19 -11.28
C LEU A 89 2.71 -10.65 -12.47
N TRP A 90 2.34 -11.03 -13.71
CA TRP A 90 3.04 -10.56 -14.90
C TRP A 90 2.88 -9.04 -15.14
N ILE A 91 1.73 -8.45 -14.77
CA ILE A 91 1.53 -7.00 -14.81
C ILE A 91 2.36 -6.32 -13.72
N CYS A 92 2.34 -6.85 -12.49
CA CYS A 92 3.20 -6.34 -11.42
C CYS A 92 4.67 -6.36 -11.85
N LYS A 93 5.12 -7.42 -12.52
CA LYS A 93 6.47 -7.52 -13.06
C LYS A 93 6.76 -6.44 -14.09
N MET A 94 5.90 -6.30 -15.10
CA MET A 94 6.04 -5.30 -16.16
C MET A 94 6.08 -3.88 -15.60
N MET A 95 5.18 -3.56 -14.68
CA MET A 95 5.12 -2.23 -14.08
C MET A 95 6.33 -1.95 -13.17
N ASN A 96 6.80 -2.94 -12.41
CA ASN A 96 8.01 -2.81 -11.59
C ASN A 96 9.27 -2.66 -12.44
N GLU A 97 9.34 -3.28 -13.63
CA GLU A 97 10.42 -3.06 -14.59
C GLU A 97 10.48 -1.61 -15.06
N CYS A 98 9.35 -0.94 -15.21
CA CYS A 98 9.32 0.49 -15.54
C CYS A 98 9.86 1.38 -14.41
N THR A 99 9.76 0.98 -13.13
CA THR A 99 10.36 1.72 -12.02
C THR A 99 11.89 1.67 -12.05
N ASP A 100 12.46 0.66 -12.70
CA ASP A 100 13.89 0.44 -12.80
C ASP A 100 14.55 1.19 -13.98
N GLU A 101 13.76 1.81 -14.86
CA GLU A 101 14.29 2.56 -15.99
C GLU A 101 15.30 3.64 -15.56
N GLY A 102 16.47 3.61 -16.18
CA GLY A 102 17.54 4.58 -15.93
C GLY A 102 18.45 4.26 -14.74
N TRP A 103 18.25 3.15 -14.02
CA TRP A 103 19.11 2.73 -12.92
C TRP A 103 20.25 1.80 -13.37
N PHE A 104 19.99 0.90 -14.31
CA PHE A 104 20.91 -0.19 -14.64
C PHE A 104 21.64 0.03 -15.98
N ALA A 105 22.86 -0.54 -16.07
CA ALA A 105 23.70 -0.45 -17.26
C ALA A 105 23.10 -1.20 -18.44
N ASP A 106 22.49 -2.35 -18.17
CA ASP A 106 21.79 -3.17 -19.16
C ASP A 106 20.27 -2.97 -18.97
N ASN A 107 19.60 -2.52 -20.03
CA ASN A 107 18.14 -2.37 -20.03
C ASN A 107 17.38 -3.71 -20.14
N GLU A 108 18.10 -4.83 -20.32
CA GLU A 108 17.50 -6.16 -20.48
C GLU A 108 17.42 -6.89 -19.15
N HIS A 109 16.29 -6.71 -18.42
CA HIS A 109 15.88 -7.52 -17.26
C HIS A 109 16.99 -7.75 -16.22
N PRO A 110 17.44 -6.72 -15.49
CA PRO A 110 18.56 -6.82 -14.54
C PRO A 110 18.32 -7.82 -13.42
N PHE A 111 17.04 -8.10 -13.08
CA PHE A 111 16.65 -9.03 -12.01
C PHE A 111 16.44 -10.49 -12.46
N GLN A 112 16.99 -10.88 -13.60
CA GLN A 112 17.00 -12.30 -13.99
C GLN A 112 17.78 -13.16 -12.98
N LYS A 113 17.37 -14.41 -12.83
CA LYS A 113 18.04 -15.41 -11.99
C LYS A 113 19.50 -15.57 -12.39
N HIS A 114 20.40 -15.62 -11.42
CA HIS A 114 21.85 -15.77 -11.60
C HIS A 114 22.59 -14.62 -12.31
N ARG A 115 21.94 -13.49 -12.55
CA ARG A 115 22.60 -12.31 -13.12
C ARG A 115 23.03 -11.36 -12.01
N ILE A 116 24.27 -10.86 -12.07
CA ILE A 116 24.75 -9.79 -11.19
C ILE A 116 24.21 -8.46 -11.69
N ILE A 117 23.57 -7.70 -10.79
CA ILE A 117 22.98 -6.39 -11.09
C ILE A 117 24.10 -5.37 -11.28
N LYS A 118 24.14 -4.71 -12.45
CA LYS A 118 25.11 -3.64 -12.75
C LYS A 118 24.40 -2.31 -12.88
N PHE A 119 24.82 -1.37 -12.08
CA PHE A 119 24.34 0.03 -12.14
C PHE A 119 25.03 0.81 -13.25
N ARG A 120 24.38 1.88 -13.72
CA ARG A 120 25.01 2.87 -14.59
C ARG A 120 26.12 3.61 -13.83
N GLU A 121 27.08 4.18 -14.54
CA GLU A 121 28.23 4.86 -13.92
C GLU A 121 27.84 6.04 -13.02
N ASP A 122 26.74 6.73 -13.34
CA ASP A 122 26.19 7.86 -12.57
C ASP A 122 25.26 7.44 -11.41
N LYS A 123 25.01 6.16 -11.23
CA LYS A 123 24.10 5.58 -10.23
C LYS A 123 24.83 4.69 -9.24
N THR A 124 24.37 4.72 -8.00
CA THR A 124 24.86 3.82 -6.95
C THR A 124 23.72 2.95 -6.43
N TRP A 125 24.06 1.75 -5.97
CA TRP A 125 23.09 0.85 -5.38
C TRP A 125 22.41 1.45 -4.14
N GLN A 126 23.12 2.27 -3.36
CA GLN A 126 22.58 2.98 -2.20
C GLN A 126 21.47 3.96 -2.61
N LYS A 127 21.66 4.74 -3.68
CA LYS A 127 20.63 5.64 -4.20
C LYS A 127 19.40 4.89 -4.70
N TYR A 128 19.61 3.74 -5.32
CA TYR A 128 18.49 2.87 -5.75
C TYR A 128 17.68 2.38 -4.55
N VAL A 129 18.35 1.85 -3.53
CA VAL A 129 17.70 1.37 -2.31
C VAL A 129 16.97 2.49 -1.57
N ASP A 130 17.55 3.69 -1.54
CA ASP A 130 16.96 4.87 -0.88
C ASP A 130 15.88 5.58 -1.69
N SER A 131 15.66 5.23 -2.97
CA SER A 131 14.59 5.81 -3.79
C SER A 131 13.22 5.53 -3.17
N ARG A 132 12.38 6.57 -3.00
CA ARG A 132 11.07 6.46 -2.35
C ARG A 132 10.01 6.01 -3.35
N LEU A 133 9.40 4.87 -3.07
CA LEU A 133 8.36 4.29 -3.89
C LEU A 133 7.08 4.13 -3.10
N LEU A 134 5.95 4.51 -3.69
CA LEU A 134 4.62 4.39 -3.10
C LEU A 134 3.74 3.51 -3.98
N GLU A 135 3.18 2.46 -3.38
CA GLU A 135 2.06 1.71 -3.97
C GLU A 135 0.74 2.29 -3.43
N ILE A 136 -0.09 2.82 -4.33
CA ILE A 136 -1.41 3.33 -3.96
C ILE A 136 -2.45 2.22 -4.03
N THR A 137 -3.41 2.21 -3.10
CA THR A 137 -4.45 1.16 -2.99
C THR A 137 -3.83 -0.23 -3.07
N CYS A 138 -2.88 -0.47 -2.15
CA CYS A 138 -1.90 -1.55 -2.31
C CYS A 138 -2.47 -2.96 -2.10
N GLY A 139 -3.69 -3.12 -1.61
CA GLY A 139 -4.24 -4.45 -1.32
C GLY A 139 -3.32 -5.25 -0.40
N GLU A 140 -2.92 -6.44 -0.83
CA GLU A 140 -1.96 -7.31 -0.14
C GLU A 140 -0.48 -6.93 -0.44
N ALA A 141 -0.23 -5.78 -1.10
CA ALA A 141 1.06 -5.22 -1.55
C ALA A 141 1.79 -6.03 -2.64
N PRO A 142 1.12 -6.46 -3.73
CA PRO A 142 1.74 -7.31 -4.75
C PRO A 142 2.82 -6.61 -5.58
N TYR A 143 2.82 -5.29 -5.67
CA TYR A 143 3.89 -4.54 -6.32
C TYR A 143 5.11 -4.39 -5.41
N LEU A 144 4.90 -4.29 -4.08
CA LEU A 144 6.00 -4.14 -3.11
C LEU A 144 6.70 -5.45 -2.85
N VAL A 145 5.96 -6.56 -2.65
CA VAL A 145 6.51 -7.88 -2.33
C VAL A 145 5.75 -8.99 -3.06
N SER A 146 6.49 -9.93 -3.65
CA SER A 146 5.93 -11.04 -4.40
C SER A 146 6.28 -12.38 -3.74
N ARG A 147 5.79 -12.60 -2.51
CA ARG A 147 6.03 -13.83 -1.74
C ARG A 147 5.30 -15.05 -2.30
N TYR A 148 4.19 -14.81 -2.93
CA TYR A 148 3.34 -15.81 -3.57
C TYR A 148 2.64 -15.22 -4.78
N ASP A 149 2.25 -16.07 -5.68
CA ASP A 149 1.35 -15.71 -6.76
C ASP A 149 -0.06 -15.55 -6.17
N VAL A 150 -0.56 -14.35 -6.27
CA VAL A 150 -1.83 -13.94 -5.69
C VAL A 150 -3.04 -14.60 -6.39
N SER A 151 -2.87 -15.19 -7.58
CA SER A 151 -3.92 -15.92 -8.29
C SER A 151 -4.15 -17.34 -7.73
N ASN A 152 -3.08 -18.01 -7.28
CA ASN A 152 -3.13 -19.41 -6.86
C ASN A 152 -2.57 -19.66 -5.45
N GLY A 153 -1.91 -18.65 -4.84
CA GLY A 153 -1.31 -18.73 -3.49
C GLY A 153 0.01 -19.50 -3.45
N GLU A 154 0.59 -19.87 -4.57
CA GLU A 154 1.87 -20.61 -4.60
C GLU A 154 3.03 -19.71 -4.22
N SER A 155 3.88 -20.19 -3.30
CA SER A 155 5.05 -19.45 -2.84
C SER A 155 6.08 -19.25 -3.94
N ILE A 156 6.64 -18.05 -4.02
CA ILE A 156 7.70 -17.67 -4.95
C ILE A 156 9.03 -17.67 -4.18
N PRO A 157 10.04 -18.43 -4.65
CA PRO A 157 11.37 -18.42 -4.04
C PRO A 157 11.98 -17.01 -4.01
N VAL A 158 12.74 -16.68 -2.96
CA VAL A 158 13.39 -15.36 -2.79
C VAL A 158 14.13 -14.91 -4.05
N SER A 159 14.84 -15.84 -4.71
CA SER A 159 15.63 -15.57 -5.93
C SER A 159 14.79 -15.22 -7.18
N GLU A 160 13.47 -15.43 -7.15
CA GLU A 160 12.56 -15.24 -8.29
C GLU A 160 11.55 -14.11 -8.05
N ARG A 161 11.60 -13.48 -6.87
CA ARG A 161 10.70 -12.40 -6.48
C ARG A 161 10.94 -11.14 -7.29
N ILE A 162 9.85 -10.45 -7.59
CA ILE A 162 9.81 -9.31 -8.51
C ILE A 162 9.32 -8.02 -7.86
N GLY A 163 8.90 -8.06 -6.59
CA GLY A 163 8.40 -6.89 -5.87
C GLY A 163 9.45 -5.77 -5.74
N ILE A 164 9.01 -4.55 -5.60
CA ILE A 164 9.90 -3.38 -5.47
C ILE A 164 10.84 -3.52 -4.27
N LEU A 165 10.29 -3.91 -3.11
CA LEU A 165 11.09 -4.18 -1.92
C LEU A 165 11.98 -5.41 -2.11
N ASP A 166 11.47 -6.47 -2.76
CA ASP A 166 12.28 -7.66 -3.09
C ASP A 166 13.51 -7.29 -3.92
N ARG A 167 13.35 -6.41 -4.93
CA ARG A 167 14.44 -5.91 -5.78
C ARG A 167 15.47 -5.12 -4.96
N LYS A 168 15.03 -4.23 -4.07
CA LYS A 168 15.92 -3.49 -3.16
C LYS A 168 16.68 -4.43 -2.24
N LEU A 169 16.01 -5.41 -1.63
CA LEU A 169 16.64 -6.39 -0.74
C LEU A 169 17.64 -7.29 -1.47
N ARG A 170 17.35 -7.66 -2.71
CA ARG A 170 18.30 -8.37 -3.57
C ARG A 170 19.53 -7.51 -3.85
N VAL A 171 19.35 -6.24 -4.22
CA VAL A 171 20.46 -5.29 -4.41
C VAL A 171 21.31 -5.17 -3.15
N VAL A 172 20.68 -5.01 -1.98
CA VAL A 172 21.40 -5.00 -0.69
C VAL A 172 22.19 -6.29 -0.47
N SER A 173 21.54 -7.45 -0.73
CA SER A 173 22.16 -8.75 -0.52
C SER A 173 23.33 -9.04 -1.47
N GLU A 174 23.33 -8.45 -2.68
CA GLU A 174 24.43 -8.57 -3.63
C GLU A 174 25.61 -7.64 -3.34
N ASN A 175 25.39 -6.52 -2.63
CA ASN A 175 26.39 -5.46 -2.45
C ASN A 175 26.94 -5.36 -1.02
N ALA A 176 26.13 -5.57 0.02
CA ALA A 176 26.57 -5.48 1.41
C ALA A 176 27.57 -6.60 1.75
N GLN A 177 28.69 -6.20 2.39
CA GLN A 177 29.80 -7.10 2.71
C GLN A 177 29.68 -7.70 4.11
N THR A 178 29.07 -6.99 5.05
CA THR A 178 28.85 -7.44 6.44
C THR A 178 27.36 -7.52 6.77
N GLU A 179 27.05 -8.23 7.85
CA GLU A 179 25.69 -8.35 8.32
C GLU A 179 25.16 -7.01 8.84
N GLU A 180 26.00 -6.21 9.48
CA GLU A 180 25.66 -4.87 9.98
C GLU A 180 25.28 -3.93 8.82
N GLU A 181 26.12 -3.90 7.76
CA GLU A 181 25.84 -3.13 6.55
C GLU A 181 24.55 -3.60 5.87
N TRP A 182 24.35 -4.91 5.81
CA TRP A 182 23.13 -5.49 5.25
C TRP A 182 21.88 -5.06 6.04
N LEU A 183 21.92 -5.09 7.37
CA LEU A 183 20.83 -4.66 8.25
C LEU A 183 20.54 -3.16 8.11
N GLU A 184 21.59 -2.34 8.02
CA GLU A 184 21.46 -0.90 7.81
C GLU A 184 20.72 -0.61 6.51
N TRP A 185 21.19 -1.16 5.38
CA TRP A 185 20.59 -0.91 4.08
C TRP A 185 19.26 -1.63 3.86
N THR A 186 19.04 -2.79 4.48
CA THR A 186 17.73 -3.42 4.56
C THR A 186 16.74 -2.51 5.29
N THR A 187 17.11 -1.97 6.43
CA THR A 187 16.30 -0.99 7.16
C THR A 187 15.96 0.20 6.26
N ARG A 188 16.93 0.69 5.49
CA ARG A 188 16.73 1.79 4.54
C ARG A 188 15.79 1.41 3.39
N ALA A 189 15.87 0.19 2.88
CA ALA A 189 14.94 -0.33 1.88
C ALA A 189 13.49 -0.29 2.38
N PHE A 190 13.23 -0.74 3.61
CA PHE A 190 11.91 -0.64 4.23
C PHE A 190 11.48 0.82 4.45
N GLN A 191 12.38 1.70 4.89
CA GLN A 191 12.10 3.13 5.12
C GLN A 191 11.77 3.91 3.84
N SER A 192 12.17 3.42 2.67
CA SER A 192 11.93 4.03 1.36
C SER A 192 10.81 3.36 0.56
N THR A 193 10.10 2.40 1.15
CA THR A 193 9.01 1.65 0.52
C THR A 193 7.71 1.91 1.28
N TYR A 194 6.70 2.43 0.58
CA TYR A 194 5.44 2.91 1.14
C TYR A 194 4.23 2.29 0.43
N GLY A 195 3.13 2.18 1.14
CA GLY A 195 1.84 1.77 0.56
C GLY A 195 0.67 2.23 1.43
N TYR A 196 -0.47 2.52 0.82
CA TYR A 196 -1.71 2.71 1.56
C TYR A 196 -2.85 1.88 0.99
N GLU A 197 -3.76 1.51 1.86
CA GLU A 197 -4.91 0.69 1.53
C GLU A 197 -6.13 1.11 2.36
N PHE A 198 -7.31 0.98 1.78
CA PHE A 198 -8.56 1.32 2.44
C PHE A 198 -9.00 0.23 3.42
N GLN A 199 -8.98 -1.03 3.01
CA GLN A 199 -9.48 -2.17 3.79
C GLN A 199 -8.46 -2.67 4.79
N GLY A 200 -8.85 -2.77 6.07
CA GLY A 200 -7.93 -3.11 7.14
C GLY A 200 -7.40 -4.55 7.11
N ASP A 201 -8.18 -5.51 6.60
CA ASP A 201 -7.69 -6.88 6.42
C ASP A 201 -6.57 -6.94 5.37
N ASN A 202 -6.68 -6.19 4.28
CA ASN A 202 -5.63 -6.06 3.27
C ASN A 202 -4.39 -5.34 3.85
N VAL A 203 -4.57 -4.25 4.63
CA VAL A 203 -3.46 -3.59 5.34
C VAL A 203 -2.71 -4.58 6.24
N LEU A 204 -3.44 -5.40 7.02
CA LEU A 204 -2.81 -6.41 7.86
C LEU A 204 -2.04 -7.44 7.04
N ILE A 205 -2.62 -7.97 5.96
CA ILE A 205 -1.95 -8.93 5.08
C ILE A 205 -0.70 -8.30 4.45
N ALA A 206 -0.77 -7.07 3.94
CA ALA A 206 0.38 -6.35 3.38
C ALA A 206 1.50 -6.22 4.42
N ARG A 207 1.18 -5.79 5.65
CA ARG A 207 2.15 -5.67 6.75
C ARG A 207 2.79 -7.02 7.12
N VAL A 208 1.99 -8.10 7.15
CA VAL A 208 2.48 -9.47 7.36
C VAL A 208 3.41 -9.88 6.24
N ASN A 209 3.02 -9.65 4.98
CA ASN A 209 3.84 -9.97 3.81
C ASN A 209 5.21 -9.28 3.85
N LEU A 210 5.25 -7.98 4.17
CA LEU A 210 6.50 -7.25 4.30
C LEU A 210 7.37 -7.79 5.45
N LEU A 211 6.77 -8.08 6.62
CA LEU A 211 7.53 -8.58 7.77
C LEU A 211 8.12 -9.97 7.52
N MET A 212 7.34 -10.86 6.88
CA MET A 212 7.84 -12.19 6.51
C MET A 212 8.89 -12.11 5.40
N THR A 213 8.80 -11.17 4.47
CA THR A 213 9.84 -10.89 3.48
C THR A 213 11.18 -10.56 4.15
N PHE A 214 11.18 -9.75 5.21
CA PHE A 214 12.40 -9.46 5.98
C PHE A 214 13.01 -10.75 6.57
N GLU A 215 12.20 -11.58 7.21
CA GLU A 215 12.67 -12.85 7.77
C GLU A 215 13.29 -13.75 6.68
N GLU A 216 12.58 -13.92 5.57
CA GLU A 216 12.98 -14.81 4.49
C GLU A 216 14.27 -14.36 3.80
N TYR A 217 14.48 -13.05 3.59
CA TYR A 217 15.74 -12.55 3.05
C TYR A 217 16.91 -12.66 4.04
N MET A 218 16.67 -12.47 5.34
CA MET A 218 17.70 -12.70 6.36
C MET A 218 18.09 -14.17 6.43
N GLU A 219 17.11 -15.07 6.42
CA GLU A 219 17.36 -16.51 6.46
C GLU A 219 18.09 -16.99 5.18
N ASP A 220 17.72 -16.44 4.02
CA ASP A 220 18.39 -16.75 2.75
C ASP A 220 19.84 -16.28 2.75
N ARG A 221 20.12 -15.05 3.18
CA ARG A 221 21.46 -14.44 3.12
C ARG A 221 22.37 -14.86 4.27
N TRP A 222 21.87 -14.88 5.52
CA TRP A 222 22.66 -15.05 6.74
C TRP A 222 22.40 -16.36 7.48
N ARG A 223 21.50 -17.20 6.97
CA ARG A 223 21.14 -18.49 7.55
C ARG A 223 20.68 -18.41 9.00
N ARG A 224 20.11 -17.31 9.40
CA ARG A 224 19.51 -17.06 10.71
C ARG A 224 18.20 -16.32 10.61
N LYS A 225 17.39 -16.42 11.65
CA LYS A 225 16.19 -15.60 11.81
C LYS A 225 16.52 -14.25 12.45
N PRO A 226 15.69 -13.22 12.23
CA PRO A 226 15.82 -11.95 12.93
C PRO A 226 15.72 -12.12 14.45
N SER A 227 16.50 -11.35 15.18
CA SER A 227 16.34 -11.17 16.63
C SER A 227 15.05 -10.40 16.96
N SER A 228 14.58 -10.48 18.20
CA SER A 228 13.39 -9.73 18.66
C SER A 228 13.52 -8.21 18.41
N LYS A 229 14.72 -7.64 18.57
CA LYS A 229 14.99 -6.21 18.35
C LYS A 229 14.88 -5.84 16.85
N GLU A 230 15.43 -6.67 15.96
CA GLU A 230 15.35 -6.47 14.52
C GLU A 230 13.90 -6.56 14.02
N TYR A 231 13.15 -7.57 14.47
CA TYR A 231 11.72 -7.67 14.17
C TYR A 231 10.93 -6.44 14.63
N GLN A 232 11.15 -5.97 15.86
CA GLN A 232 10.45 -4.81 16.40
C GLN A 232 10.76 -3.54 15.62
N SER A 233 12.01 -3.36 15.19
CA SER A 233 12.45 -2.21 14.38
C SER A 233 11.75 -2.21 13.03
N ILE A 234 11.79 -3.32 12.31
CA ILE A 234 11.17 -3.44 10.98
C ILE A 234 9.64 -3.37 11.07
N ALA A 235 9.02 -4.03 12.06
CA ALA A 235 7.57 -3.94 12.27
C ALA A 235 7.12 -2.50 12.56
N ASN A 236 7.93 -1.70 13.26
CA ASN A 236 7.62 -0.28 13.47
C ASN A 236 7.67 0.52 12.16
N ILE A 237 8.66 0.26 11.31
CA ILE A 237 8.75 0.91 9.99
C ILE A 237 7.55 0.54 9.13
N ILE A 238 7.22 -0.75 9.07
CA ILE A 238 6.07 -1.26 8.31
C ILE A 238 4.77 -0.60 8.76
N SER A 239 4.55 -0.46 10.08
CA SER A 239 3.33 0.16 10.62
C SER A 239 3.19 1.64 10.25
N TRP A 240 4.30 2.35 10.01
CA TRP A 240 4.29 3.72 9.50
C TRP A 240 4.12 3.79 7.99
N ASN A 241 4.77 2.88 7.26
CA ASN A 241 4.90 2.96 5.82
C ASN A 241 3.78 2.26 5.06
N ILE A 242 3.09 1.31 5.70
CA ILE A 242 1.88 0.68 5.16
C ILE A 242 0.71 1.11 6.06
N TRP A 243 -0.04 2.11 5.63
CA TRP A 243 -1.07 2.72 6.47
C TRP A 243 -2.47 2.57 5.88
N GLN A 244 -3.48 2.64 6.74
CA GLN A 244 -4.87 2.64 6.33
C GLN A 244 -5.30 4.06 5.96
N MET A 245 -5.88 4.23 4.77
CA MET A 245 -6.31 5.54 4.27
C MET A 245 -7.39 5.42 3.20
N ASP A 246 -8.37 6.30 3.26
CA ASP A 246 -9.21 6.62 2.10
C ASP A 246 -8.43 7.51 1.14
N GLY A 247 -8.08 6.98 -0.04
CA GLY A 247 -7.26 7.68 -1.02
C GLY A 247 -7.93 8.91 -1.65
N LEU A 248 -9.26 9.06 -1.50
CA LEU A 248 -10.01 10.21 -2.01
C LEU A 248 -10.04 11.38 -1.02
N THR A 249 -10.14 11.07 0.27
CA THR A 249 -10.27 12.07 1.34
C THR A 249 -8.98 12.27 2.14
N GLU A 250 -8.01 11.35 2.00
CA GLU A 250 -6.73 11.32 2.73
C GLU A 250 -6.88 11.20 4.24
N THR A 251 -7.99 10.63 4.67
CA THR A 251 -8.37 10.43 6.06
C THR A 251 -8.41 8.94 6.42
N ILE A 252 -8.47 8.64 7.71
CA ILE A 252 -8.76 7.28 8.18
C ILE A 252 -10.21 6.94 7.81
N PRO A 253 -10.48 5.79 7.14
CA PRO A 253 -11.83 5.39 6.75
C PRO A 253 -12.76 5.31 7.97
N TYR A 254 -14.00 5.76 7.84
CA TYR A 254 -15.07 5.69 8.85
C TYR A 254 -14.72 6.20 10.27
N CYS A 255 -13.54 6.75 10.49
CA CYS A 255 -13.16 7.29 11.78
C CYS A 255 -14.00 8.55 12.05
N LYS A 256 -14.76 8.53 13.14
CA LYS A 256 -15.43 9.75 13.64
C LYS A 256 -14.35 10.64 14.25
N ALA A 257 -14.40 11.95 13.96
CA ALA A 257 -13.58 12.90 14.69
C ALA A 257 -13.84 12.68 16.18
N GLU A 258 -12.78 12.47 16.97
CA GLU A 258 -12.92 12.57 18.42
C GLU A 258 -13.49 13.97 18.69
N GLU A 259 -14.68 14.05 19.28
CA GLU A 259 -15.06 15.24 20.01
C GLU A 259 -13.96 15.39 21.05
N GLU A 260 -13.06 16.35 20.84
CA GLU A 260 -12.21 16.81 21.90
C GLU A 260 -13.17 17.12 23.06
N LEU A 261 -13.16 16.28 24.09
CA LEU A 261 -13.73 16.58 25.39
C LEU A 261 -12.87 17.71 25.99
N HIS A 262 -12.92 18.88 25.33
CA HIS A 262 -12.64 20.12 26.00
C HIS A 262 -13.71 20.22 27.08
N GLN A 263 -13.27 20.14 28.34
CA GLN A 263 -14.06 20.68 29.43
C GLN A 263 -14.30 22.16 29.09
N MET A 264 -15.43 22.41 28.40
CA MET A 264 -15.88 23.76 28.12
C MET A 264 -15.98 24.47 29.48
N THR A 265 -15.21 25.53 29.63
CA THR A 265 -15.37 26.42 30.78
C THR A 265 -16.77 27.01 30.74
N MET A 266 -17.34 27.28 31.92
CA MET A 266 -18.68 27.89 32.06
C MET A 266 -18.80 29.22 31.29
N PHE A 267 -17.68 29.86 30.96
CA PHE A 267 -17.59 31.08 30.19
C PHE A 267 -17.77 30.84 28.67
N GLU A 268 -17.30 29.73 28.15
CA GLU A 268 -17.50 29.32 26.75
C GLU A 268 -18.95 28.87 26.49
N PHE A 269 -19.58 28.24 27.50
CA PHE A 269 -21.01 27.89 27.44
C PHE A 269 -21.94 29.10 27.39
N LEU A 270 -21.60 30.21 28.07
CA LEU A 270 -22.40 31.42 28.11
C LEU A 270 -22.26 32.31 26.85
N ASN A 271 -21.22 32.13 26.03
CA ASN A 271 -20.95 32.88 24.80
C ASN A 271 -21.39 32.14 23.52
N MET A 272 -22.10 31.02 23.61
CA MET A 272 -22.71 30.35 22.45
C MET A 272 -23.95 31.11 21.97
N GLU A 273 -23.77 32.25 21.33
CA GLU A 273 -24.73 32.76 20.34
C GLU A 273 -24.45 32.05 19.00
N THR A 274 -25.29 31.06 18.72
CA THR A 274 -25.82 30.67 17.40
C THR A 274 -24.91 30.90 16.17
N ASP A 275 -24.01 29.99 15.93
CA ASP A 275 -23.63 29.66 14.56
C ASP A 275 -23.60 28.11 14.38
N ASP A 276 -24.77 27.56 14.17
CA ASP A 276 -25.08 26.12 14.13
C ASP A 276 -24.71 25.46 12.78
N SER A 277 -23.85 26.07 11.96
CA SER A 277 -23.65 25.66 10.57
C SER A 277 -22.25 25.12 10.19
N LYS A 278 -21.27 24.99 11.11
CA LYS A 278 -19.90 24.62 10.76
C LYS A 278 -19.12 23.77 11.78
N LYS A 279 -19.71 22.75 12.38
CA LYS A 279 -18.89 21.63 12.88
C LYS A 279 -19.16 20.40 11.99
N LYS A 280 -18.57 20.35 10.81
CA LYS A 280 -18.33 19.10 10.11
C LYS A 280 -17.45 18.26 11.01
N ASN A 281 -17.92 17.08 11.41
CA ASN A 281 -17.08 16.03 11.99
C ASN A 281 -15.98 15.69 10.95
N GLU A 282 -14.84 16.37 11.02
CA GLU A 282 -13.73 16.12 10.11
C GLU A 282 -13.00 14.88 10.58
N GLN A 283 -12.92 13.88 9.70
CA GLN A 283 -12.14 12.68 9.94
C GLN A 283 -10.64 13.05 10.05
N PRO A 284 -9.85 12.36 10.91
CA PRO A 284 -8.44 12.68 11.06
C PRO A 284 -7.66 12.44 9.76
N LEU A 285 -6.91 13.45 9.34
CA LEU A 285 -6.00 13.38 8.20
C LEU A 285 -4.84 12.43 8.51
N CYS A 286 -4.53 11.52 7.58
CA CYS A 286 -3.49 10.53 7.76
C CYS A 286 -2.11 11.15 7.93
N GLU A 287 -1.35 10.63 8.89
CA GLU A 287 0.05 10.96 9.13
C GLU A 287 0.98 9.90 8.53
N ILE A 288 2.10 10.35 7.99
CA ILE A 288 3.21 9.50 7.53
C ILE A 288 4.51 9.93 8.20
N TYR A 289 5.54 9.06 8.13
CA TYR A 289 6.85 9.35 8.71
C TYR A 289 7.89 9.56 7.63
N ASN A 290 8.58 10.71 7.67
CA ASN A 290 9.73 10.99 6.82
C ASN A 290 11.02 10.51 7.52
N TRP A 291 11.50 9.33 7.14
CA TRP A 291 12.67 8.70 7.74
C TRP A 291 13.99 9.45 7.51
N ARG A 292 14.08 10.30 6.47
CA ARG A 292 15.29 11.10 6.21
C ARG A 292 15.40 12.30 7.15
N SER A 293 14.28 12.92 7.47
CA SER A 293 14.22 14.10 8.35
C SER A 293 13.85 13.76 9.79
N GLY A 294 13.32 12.56 10.04
CA GLY A 294 13.01 12.07 11.38
C GLY A 294 11.73 12.66 11.99
N TYR A 295 10.80 13.19 11.20
CA TYR A 295 9.56 13.75 11.71
C TYR A 295 8.30 13.23 10.97
N ARG A 296 7.16 13.38 11.62
CA ARG A 296 5.83 13.08 11.09
C ARG A 296 5.31 14.26 10.29
N LEU A 297 4.53 13.98 9.25
CA LEU A 297 3.81 14.98 8.48
C LEU A 297 2.45 14.43 8.05
N LYS A 298 1.49 15.30 7.84
CA LYS A 298 0.20 14.94 7.24
C LYS A 298 0.42 14.59 5.77
N PHE A 299 -0.24 13.52 5.31
CA PHE A 299 -0.08 13.08 3.90
C PHE A 299 -0.49 14.18 2.92
N CYS A 300 -1.59 14.90 3.19
CA CYS A 300 -2.04 16.03 2.36
C CYS A 300 -0.98 17.14 2.20
N ALA A 301 -0.16 17.39 3.22
CA ALA A 301 0.88 18.42 3.17
C ALA A 301 1.98 18.12 2.13
N MET A 302 2.09 16.89 1.66
CA MET A 302 3.04 16.52 0.59
C MET A 302 2.63 17.08 -0.78
N LYS A 303 1.37 17.42 -0.98
CA LYS A 303 0.86 18.03 -2.22
C LYS A 303 1.23 19.52 -2.33
N GLU A 304 1.51 20.16 -1.21
CA GLU A 304 1.89 21.57 -1.19
C GLU A 304 3.26 21.75 -1.87
N ARG A 305 3.38 22.77 -2.74
CA ARG A 305 4.61 23.08 -3.50
C ARG A 305 5.67 23.81 -2.67
N SER A 306 5.65 23.70 -1.35
CA SER A 306 6.67 24.35 -0.52
C SER A 306 8.03 23.66 -0.67
N THR A 307 9.10 24.44 -0.74
CA THR A 307 10.49 23.95 -0.81
C THR A 307 10.80 23.08 0.41
N GLY A 308 11.16 21.81 0.17
CA GLY A 308 11.57 20.85 1.22
C GLY A 308 10.51 19.83 1.62
N THR A 309 9.32 19.82 1.01
CA THR A 309 8.34 18.74 1.22
C THR A 309 8.87 17.40 0.70
N MET A 310 8.56 16.33 1.42
CA MET A 310 8.84 14.97 0.97
C MET A 310 8.09 14.72 -0.35
N LYS A 311 8.77 14.15 -1.34
CA LYS A 311 8.17 13.64 -2.59
C LYS A 311 8.57 12.18 -2.76
N PHE A 312 7.75 11.44 -3.52
CA PHE A 312 8.11 10.10 -3.98
C PHE A 312 8.86 10.19 -5.30
N ASP A 313 9.81 9.30 -5.50
CA ASP A 313 10.52 9.19 -6.79
C ASP A 313 9.62 8.49 -7.82
N PHE A 314 8.75 7.57 -7.34
CA PHE A 314 7.81 6.85 -8.19
C PHE A 314 6.53 6.46 -7.42
N ILE A 315 5.38 6.55 -8.11
CA ILE A 315 4.10 6.02 -7.62
C ILE A 315 3.61 4.94 -8.58
N ILE A 316 3.13 3.83 -8.01
CA ILE A 316 2.58 2.69 -8.75
C ILE A 316 1.26 2.25 -8.13
N GLY A 317 0.36 1.69 -8.93
CA GLY A 317 -0.87 1.11 -8.37
C GLY A 317 -1.95 0.79 -9.39
N ASN A 318 -2.97 0.12 -8.87
CA ASN A 318 -4.21 -0.19 -9.60
C ASN A 318 -5.39 0.38 -8.79
N PRO A 319 -5.67 1.69 -8.89
CA PRO A 319 -6.71 2.34 -8.09
C PRO A 319 -8.12 1.90 -8.52
N PRO A 320 -9.15 2.06 -7.66
CA PRO A 320 -10.53 1.77 -8.00
C PRO A 320 -11.01 2.63 -9.19
N TYR A 321 -11.80 2.02 -10.07
CA TYR A 321 -12.20 2.67 -11.32
C TYR A 321 -13.47 3.50 -11.20
N GLN A 322 -14.42 3.08 -10.38
CA GLN A 322 -15.77 3.65 -10.26
C GLN A 322 -16.23 3.62 -8.81
N ASP A 323 -17.11 4.58 -8.44
CA ASP A 323 -17.81 4.58 -7.18
C ASP A 323 -19.07 3.71 -7.30
N GLU A 324 -19.06 2.54 -6.67
CA GLU A 324 -20.20 1.59 -6.69
C GLU A 324 -21.24 1.87 -5.59
N THR A 325 -20.99 2.83 -4.69
CA THR A 325 -21.93 3.16 -3.60
C THR A 325 -23.17 3.91 -4.09
N THR A 326 -23.15 4.45 -5.30
CA THR A 326 -24.29 5.13 -5.91
C THR A 326 -25.16 4.14 -6.69
N THR A 327 -26.32 3.81 -6.15
CA THR A 327 -27.36 2.95 -6.74
C THR A 327 -27.95 3.46 -8.07
N ASN A 328 -27.55 4.64 -8.52
CA ASN A 328 -27.91 5.20 -9.81
C ASN A 328 -26.83 4.89 -10.83
N ASN A 329 -27.20 4.43 -12.02
CA ASN A 329 -26.36 4.10 -13.20
C ASN A 329 -25.39 5.21 -13.69
N ARG A 330 -24.95 6.14 -12.83
CA ARG A 330 -24.04 7.26 -13.07
C ARG A 330 -22.95 7.34 -12.01
N ALA A 331 -22.42 6.20 -11.56
CA ALA A 331 -21.21 6.20 -10.72
C ALA A 331 -20.07 6.95 -11.47
N GLY A 332 -19.56 8.02 -10.86
CA GLY A 332 -18.45 8.79 -11.43
C GLY A 332 -17.17 7.95 -11.53
N ALA A 333 -16.31 8.27 -12.47
CA ALA A 333 -14.99 7.67 -12.55
C ALA A 333 -14.12 8.17 -11.39
N LEU A 334 -13.50 7.26 -10.63
CA LEU A 334 -12.62 7.60 -9.50
C LEU A 334 -11.15 7.73 -9.90
N TYR A 335 -10.69 6.96 -10.88
CA TYR A 335 -9.27 6.95 -11.27
C TYR A 335 -8.67 8.32 -11.65
N PRO A 336 -9.41 9.32 -12.17
CA PRO A 336 -8.86 10.66 -12.41
C PRO A 336 -8.29 11.32 -11.15
N PHE A 337 -8.94 11.16 -10.00
CA PHE A 337 -8.47 11.71 -8.72
C PHE A 337 -7.12 11.11 -8.31
N PHE A 338 -6.90 9.81 -8.58
CA PHE A 338 -5.64 9.15 -8.30
C PHE A 338 -4.52 9.58 -9.25
N TYR A 339 -4.83 9.88 -10.52
CA TYR A 339 -3.88 10.48 -11.46
C TYR A 339 -3.44 11.87 -11.01
N ASP A 340 -4.40 12.71 -10.64
CA ASP A 340 -4.13 14.08 -10.18
C ASP A 340 -3.31 14.07 -8.90
N ALA A 341 -3.66 13.22 -7.92
CA ALA A 341 -2.88 13.03 -6.70
C ALA A 341 -1.46 12.52 -6.98
N ALA A 342 -1.29 11.52 -7.86
CA ALA A 342 0.02 10.97 -8.20
C ALA A 342 0.93 12.02 -8.85
N LYS A 343 0.39 12.86 -9.73
CA LYS A 343 1.10 13.97 -10.39
C LYS A 343 1.62 15.02 -9.38
N GLU A 344 0.91 15.23 -8.28
CA GLU A 344 1.33 16.15 -7.22
C GLU A 344 2.37 15.55 -6.28
N LEU A 345 2.32 14.22 -6.05
CA LEU A 345 3.08 13.52 -5.03
C LEU A 345 4.42 12.96 -5.54
N ALA A 346 4.58 12.73 -6.86
CA ALA A 346 5.77 12.10 -7.42
C ALA A 346 6.25 12.73 -8.73
N GLU A 347 7.53 12.50 -9.04
CA GLU A 347 8.11 12.87 -10.33
C GLU A 347 7.64 11.94 -11.46
N LYS A 348 7.44 10.66 -11.13
CA LYS A 348 7.00 9.63 -12.07
C LYS A 348 5.90 8.78 -11.43
N TYR A 349 4.94 8.38 -12.22
CA TYR A 349 3.90 7.46 -11.76
C TYR A 349 3.42 6.53 -12.88
N MET A 350 2.93 5.36 -12.50
CA MET A 350 2.34 4.39 -13.40
C MET A 350 1.10 3.77 -12.77
N LEU A 351 -0.05 3.99 -13.39
CA LEU A 351 -1.33 3.53 -12.86
C LEU A 351 -2.07 2.69 -13.90
N ILE A 352 -2.81 1.70 -13.42
CA ILE A 352 -3.76 0.96 -14.25
C ILE A 352 -5.10 1.70 -14.23
N SER A 353 -5.72 1.87 -15.38
CA SER A 353 -7.02 2.50 -15.49
C SER A 353 -7.78 2.04 -16.72
N PRO A 354 -9.11 2.21 -16.75
CA PRO A 354 -9.90 2.03 -17.97
C PRO A 354 -9.41 2.97 -19.08
N ALA A 355 -9.17 2.42 -20.25
CA ALA A 355 -8.67 3.19 -21.41
C ALA A 355 -9.75 4.05 -22.12
N ARG A 356 -10.97 4.12 -21.57
CA ARG A 356 -12.11 4.82 -22.22
C ARG A 356 -11.85 6.31 -22.43
N PHE A 357 -11.10 6.95 -21.55
CA PHE A 357 -10.75 8.37 -21.68
C PHE A 357 -9.89 8.66 -22.92
N LEU A 358 -9.07 7.71 -23.37
CA LEU A 358 -8.27 7.83 -24.59
C LEU A 358 -9.11 8.02 -25.86
N PHE A 359 -10.36 7.56 -25.81
CA PHE A 359 -11.32 7.66 -26.91
C PHE A 359 -12.42 8.69 -26.64
N ASN A 360 -12.17 9.58 -25.66
CA ASN A 360 -13.13 10.60 -25.20
C ASN A 360 -14.50 9.99 -24.79
N ALA A 361 -14.47 8.79 -24.26
CA ALA A 361 -15.61 8.00 -23.80
C ALA A 361 -15.46 7.68 -22.30
N GLY A 362 -16.57 7.29 -21.67
CA GLY A 362 -16.60 6.97 -20.23
C GLY A 362 -17.24 8.07 -19.40
N LEU A 363 -17.04 8.01 -18.09
CA LEU A 363 -17.65 8.91 -17.11
C LEU A 363 -16.68 10.01 -16.63
N THR A 364 -15.58 10.20 -17.33
CA THR A 364 -14.59 11.27 -17.09
C THR A 364 -15.01 12.58 -17.77
N SER A 365 -14.64 13.72 -17.19
CA SER A 365 -14.92 15.01 -17.82
C SER A 365 -14.12 15.17 -19.12
N LYS A 366 -14.71 15.85 -20.12
CA LYS A 366 -14.06 16.11 -21.38
C LYS A 366 -12.78 16.96 -21.23
N ASP A 367 -12.79 17.90 -20.27
CA ASP A 367 -11.64 18.76 -19.99
C ASP A 367 -10.48 17.94 -19.41
N TRP A 368 -10.76 17.02 -18.48
CA TRP A 368 -9.75 16.11 -17.95
C TRP A 368 -9.18 15.19 -19.04
N ASN A 369 -10.05 14.60 -19.88
CA ASN A 369 -9.62 13.78 -21.01
C ASN A 369 -8.69 14.56 -21.95
N LYS A 370 -9.06 15.79 -22.26
CA LYS A 370 -8.24 16.67 -23.11
C LYS A 370 -6.89 16.97 -22.46
N MET A 371 -6.88 17.34 -21.18
CA MET A 371 -5.65 17.59 -20.43
C MET A 371 -4.71 16.37 -20.44
N MET A 372 -5.24 15.17 -20.23
CA MET A 372 -4.45 13.93 -20.26
C MET A 372 -3.92 13.61 -21.65
N LEU A 373 -4.73 13.77 -22.70
CA LEU A 373 -4.33 13.47 -24.08
C LEU A 373 -3.31 14.48 -24.65
N GLU A 374 -3.32 15.71 -24.15
CA GLU A 374 -2.38 16.77 -24.53
C GLU A 374 -1.10 16.77 -23.67
N ASP A 375 -1.02 15.96 -22.61
CA ASP A 375 0.19 15.86 -21.77
C ASP A 375 1.32 15.13 -22.56
N PRO A 376 2.42 15.82 -22.93
CA PRO A 376 3.51 15.25 -23.72
C PRO A 376 4.29 14.15 -22.96
N ASN A 377 4.09 14.05 -21.64
CA ASN A 377 4.76 13.07 -20.79
C ASN A 377 3.92 11.79 -20.59
N LEU A 378 2.65 11.79 -21.03
CA LEU A 378 1.80 10.60 -20.93
C LEU A 378 2.29 9.52 -21.90
N LYS A 379 2.57 8.34 -21.36
CA LYS A 379 2.92 7.15 -22.14
C LYS A 379 1.96 6.03 -21.85
N ILE A 380 1.50 5.32 -22.87
CA ILE A 380 0.76 4.07 -22.75
C ILE A 380 1.78 2.94 -22.86
N VAL A 381 2.03 2.26 -21.75
CA VAL A 381 3.00 1.15 -21.69
C VAL A 381 2.37 -0.17 -22.15
N TYR A 382 1.10 -0.38 -21.79
CA TYR A 382 0.34 -1.56 -22.18
C TYR A 382 -1.13 -1.19 -22.41
N TYR A 383 -1.76 -1.81 -23.38
CA TYR A 383 -3.18 -1.66 -23.67
C TYR A 383 -3.78 -3.01 -24.06
N ASN A 384 -4.89 -3.38 -23.42
CA ASN A 384 -5.72 -4.51 -23.86
C ASN A 384 -7.17 -4.03 -24.03
N LYS A 385 -7.76 -4.37 -25.17
CA LYS A 385 -9.15 -4.02 -25.49
C LYS A 385 -10.17 -4.77 -24.63
N ASN A 386 -9.81 -5.96 -24.17
CA ASN A 386 -10.65 -6.83 -23.36
C ASN A 386 -10.04 -7.01 -21.95
N SER A 387 -10.57 -6.29 -20.95
CA SER A 387 -10.07 -6.36 -19.59
C SER A 387 -10.21 -7.75 -18.97
N ALA A 388 -11.18 -8.58 -19.41
CA ALA A 388 -11.36 -9.95 -18.90
C ALA A 388 -10.20 -10.88 -19.27
N GLU A 389 -9.42 -10.56 -20.30
CA GLU A 389 -8.19 -11.32 -20.66
C GLU A 389 -7.01 -10.98 -19.74
N VAL A 390 -7.11 -9.88 -19.02
CA VAL A 390 -6.05 -9.35 -18.16
C VAL A 390 -6.35 -9.66 -16.69
N PHE A 391 -7.61 -9.53 -16.29
CA PHE A 391 -8.07 -9.61 -14.90
C PHE A 391 -9.07 -10.76 -14.71
N SER A 392 -8.76 -11.92 -15.25
CA SER A 392 -9.57 -13.15 -15.13
C SER A 392 -9.46 -13.80 -13.75
#